data_8433b1b6938d8ea5c15e92854d6b9855
#
_entry.id   8433b1b6938d8ea5c15e92854d6b9855
#
_cell.length_a   1.000
_cell.length_b   1.000
_cell.length_c   1.000
_cell.angle_alpha   90.00
_cell.angle_beta   90.00
_cell.angle_gamma   90.00
#
_symmetry.space_group_name_H-M   'P 1'
#
loop_
_entity.id
_entity.type
_entity.pdbx_description
1 polymer ?
#
loop_
_entity_poly.entity_id
_entity_poly.type
_entity_poly.pdbx_seq_one_letter_code
_entity_poly.pdbx_strand_id
1 'polypeptide(L)'
;ILVDAKTGVEVGTELAWEYACREKIPRVFFINKFDDPQADFARVFQQLRDAFGIRVCPVLIPAKKDGQMVFVNLVEQMAYVYDERGKRTEMPMDSNLYAIVDQYSQQFNEAIAETSDVLMEKFFAEEEITKEEAAEALHEGIISGSIVPVYSGSVTKLWGVRALMTSIKDSFPRVTAKK
;
A
#
# COMPACT_ATOMS: atom_id res chain seq x y z
N ILE A 1 0.75 -0.87 11.14
CA ILE A 1 -0.60 -1.16 11.69
C ILE A 1 -1.19 -2.31 10.91
N LEU A 2 -1.54 -3.41 11.60
CA LEU A 2 -2.20 -4.56 10.99
C LEU A 2 -3.72 -4.35 10.98
N VAL A 3 -4.34 -4.66 9.84
CA VAL A 3 -5.80 -4.60 9.64
C VAL A 3 -6.26 -5.94 9.08
N ASP A 4 -7.36 -6.45 9.59
CA ASP A 4 -7.94 -7.70 9.10
C ASP A 4 -8.73 -7.44 7.81
N ALA A 5 -8.47 -8.23 6.75
CA ALA A 5 -9.15 -8.09 5.45
C ALA A 5 -10.66 -8.38 5.50
N LYS A 6 -11.13 -9.03 6.57
CA LYS A 6 -12.53 -9.37 6.78
C LYS A 6 -13.25 -8.39 7.70
N THR A 7 -12.63 -7.96 8.81
CA THR A 7 -13.29 -7.06 9.77
C THR A 7 -13.05 -5.58 9.41
N GLY A 8 -11.88 -5.24 8.88
CA GLY A 8 -11.54 -3.88 8.48
C GLY A 8 -11.02 -3.02 9.63
N VAL A 9 -11.35 -1.73 9.60
CA VAL A 9 -10.96 -0.76 10.63
C VAL A 9 -11.71 -1.03 11.92
N GLU A 10 -10.96 -1.19 13.00
CA GLU A 10 -11.47 -1.44 14.36
C GLU A 10 -10.86 -0.43 15.34
N VAL A 11 -11.39 -0.36 16.55
CA VAL A 11 -10.90 0.53 17.62
C VAL A 11 -9.38 0.43 17.83
N GLY A 12 -8.83 -0.79 17.75
CA GLY A 12 -7.38 -1.02 17.85
C GLY A 12 -6.59 -0.37 16.71
N THR A 13 -7.18 -0.28 15.52
CA THR A 13 -6.58 0.41 14.36
C THR A 13 -6.52 1.91 14.60
N GLU A 14 -7.61 2.50 15.10
CA GLU A 14 -7.71 3.93 15.39
C GLU A 14 -6.75 4.33 16.52
N LEU A 15 -6.70 3.56 17.60
CA LEU A 15 -5.76 3.81 18.71
C LEU A 15 -4.30 3.74 18.26
N ALA A 16 -3.93 2.72 17.44
CA ALA A 16 -2.58 2.61 16.91
C ALA A 16 -2.23 3.79 16.01
N TRP A 17 -3.19 4.28 15.23
CA TRP A 17 -3.05 5.47 14.42
C TRP A 17 -2.82 6.72 15.27
N GLU A 18 -3.65 6.94 16.29
CA GLU A 18 -3.53 8.10 17.20
C GLU A 18 -2.16 8.12 17.91
N TYR A 19 -1.70 6.98 18.41
CA TYR A 19 -0.39 6.88 19.07
C TYR A 19 0.74 7.22 18.10
N ALA A 20 0.70 6.69 16.88
CA ALA A 20 1.71 6.98 15.88
C ALA A 20 1.70 8.45 15.43
N CYS A 21 0.51 9.08 15.32
CA CYS A 21 0.36 10.51 15.04
C CYS A 21 0.97 11.37 16.15
N ARG A 22 0.63 11.07 17.41
CA ARG A 22 1.14 11.81 18.58
C ARG A 22 2.66 11.76 18.67
N GLU A 23 3.23 10.60 18.40
CA GLU A 23 4.68 10.39 18.44
C GLU A 23 5.38 10.77 17.12
N LYS A 24 4.65 11.22 16.12
CA LYS A 24 5.14 11.55 14.75
C LYS A 24 5.94 10.40 14.12
N ILE A 25 5.46 9.17 14.30
CA ILE A 25 6.10 7.96 13.77
C ILE A 25 5.55 7.70 12.36
N PRO A 26 6.41 7.44 11.36
CA PRO A 26 5.99 6.93 10.05
C PRO A 26 5.15 5.67 10.18
N ARG A 27 4.14 5.53 9.32
CA ARG A 27 3.13 4.48 9.43
C ARG A 27 2.99 3.72 8.12
N VAL A 28 2.58 2.48 8.24
CA VAL A 28 2.20 1.61 7.13
C VAL A 28 1.01 0.77 7.57
N PHE A 29 0.05 0.57 6.68
CA PHE A 29 -0.99 -0.43 6.87
C PHE A 29 -0.63 -1.73 6.16
N PHE A 30 -0.88 -2.84 6.84
CA PHE A 30 -0.83 -4.16 6.23
C PHE A 30 -2.19 -4.83 6.42
N ILE A 31 -2.93 -4.96 5.31
CA ILE A 31 -4.22 -5.67 5.31
C ILE A 31 -3.91 -7.16 5.19
N ASN A 32 -4.17 -7.88 6.27
CA ASN A 32 -3.81 -9.29 6.46
C ASN A 32 -4.97 -10.23 6.20
N LYS A 33 -4.68 -11.51 6.02
CA LYS A 33 -5.62 -12.63 5.87
C LYS A 33 -6.29 -12.71 4.49
N PHE A 34 -5.59 -12.39 3.42
CA PHE A 34 -6.08 -12.64 2.07
C PHE A 34 -6.13 -14.13 1.67
N ASP A 35 -5.79 -15.02 2.56
CA ASP A 35 -6.09 -16.45 2.51
C ASP A 35 -7.52 -16.81 3.00
N ASP A 36 -8.22 -15.86 3.65
CA ASP A 36 -9.63 -16.00 4.00
C ASP A 36 -10.51 -15.69 2.76
N PRO A 37 -11.50 -16.55 2.41
CA PRO A 37 -12.40 -16.31 1.28
C PRO A 37 -13.32 -15.09 1.45
N GLN A 38 -13.49 -14.58 2.67
CA GLN A 38 -14.28 -13.38 2.99
C GLN A 38 -13.46 -12.11 3.02
N ALA A 39 -12.15 -12.16 2.66
CA ALA A 39 -11.30 -11.00 2.56
C ALA A 39 -11.79 -10.05 1.44
N ASP A 40 -11.87 -8.75 1.75
CA ASP A 40 -12.35 -7.72 0.82
C ASP A 40 -11.43 -6.48 0.90
N PHE A 41 -10.53 -6.36 -0.08
CA PHE A 41 -9.60 -5.25 -0.16
C PHE A 41 -10.32 -3.91 -0.39
N ALA A 42 -11.24 -3.87 -1.35
CA ALA A 42 -11.88 -2.62 -1.74
C ALA A 42 -12.63 -1.99 -0.57
N ARG A 43 -13.39 -2.79 0.16
CA ARG A 43 -14.14 -2.34 1.35
C ARG A 43 -13.20 -1.87 2.45
N VAL A 44 -12.17 -2.64 2.80
CA VAL A 44 -11.24 -2.29 3.88
C VAL A 44 -10.38 -1.09 3.51
N PHE A 45 -9.91 -1.00 2.27
CA PHE A 45 -9.16 0.15 1.78
C PHE A 45 -10.00 1.43 1.82
N GLN A 46 -11.29 1.36 1.42
CA GLN A 46 -12.20 2.50 1.54
C GLN A 46 -12.39 2.93 3.00
N GLN A 47 -12.59 1.98 3.93
CA GLN A 47 -12.67 2.30 5.36
C GLN A 47 -11.40 3.00 5.89
N LEU A 48 -10.22 2.58 5.42
CA LEU A 48 -8.96 3.24 5.78
C LEU A 48 -8.90 4.68 5.25
N ARG A 49 -9.35 4.92 4.03
CA ARG A 49 -9.41 6.27 3.46
C ARG A 49 -10.44 7.15 4.16
N ASP A 50 -11.61 6.61 4.49
CA ASP A 50 -12.66 7.34 5.19
C ASP A 50 -12.21 7.76 6.60
N ALA A 51 -11.47 6.87 7.29
CA ALA A 51 -10.99 7.13 8.65
C ALA A 51 -9.74 8.02 8.71
N PHE A 52 -8.81 7.87 7.75
CA PHE A 52 -7.46 8.44 7.85
C PHE A 52 -7.07 9.37 6.69
N GLY A 53 -7.97 9.54 5.72
CA GLY A 53 -7.86 10.52 4.65
C GLY A 53 -7.06 10.06 3.42
N ILE A 54 -6.85 11.01 2.50
CA ILE A 54 -6.27 10.78 1.17
C ILE A 54 -4.80 10.34 1.20
N ARG A 55 -4.10 10.57 2.31
CA ARG A 55 -2.72 10.09 2.52
C ARG A 55 -2.57 8.57 2.55
N VAL A 56 -3.69 7.83 2.66
CA VAL A 56 -3.72 6.37 2.58
C VAL A 56 -3.55 5.96 1.12
N CYS A 57 -2.34 5.46 0.79
CA CYS A 57 -1.87 5.20 -0.56
C CYS A 57 -1.85 3.68 -0.85
N PRO A 58 -2.58 3.19 -1.85
CA PRO A 58 -2.58 1.77 -2.20
C PRO A 58 -1.26 1.42 -2.91
N VAL A 59 -0.50 0.44 -2.41
CA VAL A 59 0.79 0.03 -2.99
C VAL A 59 0.77 -1.41 -3.49
N LEU A 60 0.29 -2.35 -2.67
CA LEU A 60 0.24 -3.77 -3.04
C LEU A 60 -1.21 -4.27 -2.92
N ILE A 61 -1.83 -4.51 -4.06
CA ILE A 61 -3.26 -4.82 -4.18
C ILE A 61 -3.45 -6.31 -4.49
N PRO A 62 -4.32 -7.01 -3.75
CA PRO A 62 -4.64 -8.41 -4.06
C PRO A 62 -5.61 -8.50 -5.23
N ALA A 63 -5.41 -9.50 -6.06
CA ALA A 63 -6.28 -9.86 -7.16
C ALA A 63 -6.45 -11.37 -7.24
N LYS A 64 -7.45 -11.82 -7.98
CA LYS A 64 -7.62 -13.24 -8.32
C LYS A 64 -7.47 -13.41 -9.83
N LYS A 65 -6.61 -14.35 -10.22
CA LYS A 65 -6.44 -14.75 -11.61
C LYS A 65 -6.40 -16.27 -11.69
N ASP A 66 -7.28 -16.85 -12.50
CA ASP A 66 -7.39 -18.31 -12.71
C ASP A 66 -7.48 -19.11 -11.39
N GLY A 67 -8.18 -18.55 -10.39
CA GLY A 67 -8.33 -19.16 -9.07
C GLY A 67 -7.14 -18.98 -8.13
N GLN A 68 -6.05 -18.37 -8.60
CA GLN A 68 -4.86 -18.09 -7.81
C GLN A 68 -4.88 -16.64 -7.28
N MET A 69 -4.36 -16.45 -6.05
CA MET A 69 -4.14 -15.11 -5.51
C MET A 69 -2.90 -14.49 -6.14
N VAL A 70 -3.07 -13.29 -6.68
CA VAL A 70 -2.04 -12.47 -7.33
C VAL A 70 -1.97 -11.14 -6.60
N PHE A 71 -0.82 -10.52 -6.56
CA PHE A 71 -0.65 -9.20 -5.94
C PHE A 71 -0.05 -8.22 -6.97
N VAL A 72 -0.74 -7.11 -7.18
CA VAL A 72 -0.33 -6.05 -8.10
C VAL A 72 0.34 -4.94 -7.31
N ASN A 73 1.59 -4.63 -7.66
CA ASN A 73 2.33 -3.50 -7.11
C ASN A 73 2.16 -2.29 -8.03
N LEU A 74 1.54 -1.23 -7.52
CA LEU A 74 1.25 -0.02 -8.31
C LEU A 74 2.50 0.80 -8.63
N VAL A 75 3.49 0.81 -7.75
CA VAL A 75 4.77 1.53 -7.98
C VAL A 75 5.57 0.85 -9.08
N GLU A 76 5.75 -0.47 -8.95
CA GLU A 76 6.51 -1.26 -9.92
C GLU A 76 5.72 -1.52 -11.21
N GLN A 77 4.38 -1.39 -11.17
CA GLN A 77 3.43 -1.79 -12.22
C GLN A 77 3.65 -3.24 -12.67
N MET A 78 3.80 -4.11 -11.69
CA MET A 78 4.10 -5.53 -11.86
C MET A 78 3.15 -6.37 -11.01
N ALA A 79 2.85 -7.57 -11.49
CA ALA A 79 2.08 -8.55 -10.76
C ALA A 79 2.97 -9.67 -10.22
N TYR A 80 2.64 -10.17 -9.04
CA TYR A 80 3.40 -11.20 -8.34
C TYR A 80 2.50 -12.30 -7.82
N VAL A 81 3.00 -13.51 -7.87
CA VAL A 81 2.51 -14.66 -7.10
C VAL A 81 3.54 -15.04 -6.04
N TYR A 82 3.08 -15.62 -4.96
CA TYR A 82 3.96 -16.07 -3.87
C TYR A 82 3.87 -17.58 -3.71
N ASP A 83 5.02 -18.23 -3.53
CA ASP A 83 5.08 -19.65 -3.16
C ASP A 83 4.85 -19.85 -1.65
N GLU A 84 4.86 -21.11 -1.20
CA GLU A 84 4.67 -21.47 0.22
C GLU A 84 5.74 -20.91 1.16
N ARG A 85 6.87 -20.47 0.62
CA ARG A 85 7.98 -19.86 1.37
C ARG A 85 7.99 -18.33 1.29
N GLY A 86 6.94 -17.74 0.69
CA GLY A 86 6.83 -16.30 0.50
C GLY A 86 7.79 -15.71 -0.55
N LYS A 87 8.38 -16.56 -1.41
CA LYS A 87 9.19 -16.09 -2.52
C LYS A 87 8.25 -15.58 -3.61
N ARG A 88 8.46 -14.35 -4.06
CA ARG A 88 7.68 -13.75 -5.15
C ARG A 88 8.22 -14.21 -6.51
N THR A 89 7.32 -14.44 -7.43
CA THR A 89 7.60 -14.65 -8.85
C THR A 89 6.76 -13.66 -9.63
N GLU A 90 7.39 -12.98 -10.58
CA GLU A 90 6.72 -12.08 -11.50
C GLU A 90 5.78 -12.85 -12.41
N MET A 91 4.62 -12.26 -12.69
CA MET A 91 3.72 -12.79 -13.70
C MET A 91 3.36 -11.70 -14.71
N PRO A 92 3.09 -12.08 -15.96
CA PRO A 92 2.70 -11.13 -16.99
C PRO A 92 1.41 -10.40 -16.62
N MET A 93 1.43 -9.08 -16.80
CA MET A 93 0.24 -8.25 -16.71
C MET A 93 -0.69 -8.54 -17.91
N ASP A 94 -1.96 -8.76 -17.64
CA ASP A 94 -3.00 -8.86 -18.64
C ASP A 94 -4.04 -7.76 -18.48
N SER A 95 -5.04 -7.72 -19.33
CA SER A 95 -6.08 -6.68 -19.31
C SER A 95 -6.82 -6.59 -17.98
N ASN A 96 -7.02 -7.73 -17.29
CA ASN A 96 -7.71 -7.75 -16.00
C ASN A 96 -6.84 -7.15 -14.88
N LEU A 97 -5.54 -7.42 -14.90
CA LEU A 97 -4.59 -6.86 -13.93
C LEU A 97 -4.33 -5.38 -14.20
N TYR A 98 -4.29 -4.95 -15.47
CA TYR A 98 -4.24 -3.53 -15.82
C TYR A 98 -5.50 -2.79 -15.36
N ALA A 99 -6.69 -3.38 -15.47
CA ALA A 99 -7.93 -2.77 -14.96
C ALA A 99 -7.88 -2.51 -13.45
N ILE A 100 -7.15 -3.34 -12.68
CA ILE A 100 -6.90 -3.10 -11.25
C ILE A 100 -5.97 -1.91 -11.04
N VAL A 101 -4.90 -1.79 -11.84
CA VAL A 101 -4.03 -0.62 -11.82
C VAL A 101 -4.86 0.64 -12.10
N ASP A 102 -5.66 0.64 -13.15
CA ASP A 102 -6.51 1.77 -13.53
C ASP A 102 -7.52 2.13 -12.43
N GLN A 103 -8.12 1.12 -11.78
CA GLN A 103 -9.08 1.33 -10.69
C GLN A 103 -8.47 2.08 -9.49
N TYR A 104 -7.21 1.83 -9.16
CA TYR A 104 -6.54 2.41 -7.99
C TYR A 104 -5.52 3.50 -8.32
N SER A 105 -5.24 3.75 -9.60
CA SER A 105 -4.27 4.76 -10.05
C SER A 105 -4.64 6.16 -9.60
N GLN A 106 -5.93 6.50 -9.61
CA GLN A 106 -6.38 7.81 -9.15
C GLN A 106 -6.05 8.04 -7.68
N GLN A 107 -6.38 7.09 -6.80
CA GLN A 107 -6.09 7.21 -5.37
C GLN A 107 -4.58 7.17 -5.08
N PHE A 108 -3.83 6.41 -5.86
CA PHE A 108 -2.37 6.38 -5.79
C PHE A 108 -1.77 7.72 -6.20
N ASN A 109 -2.15 8.25 -7.36
CA ASN A 109 -1.64 9.52 -7.88
C ASN A 109 -2.05 10.71 -6.99
N GLU A 110 -3.27 10.70 -6.44
CA GLU A 110 -3.75 11.71 -5.50
C GLU A 110 -2.86 11.76 -4.23
N ALA A 111 -2.55 10.60 -3.65
CA ALA A 111 -1.68 10.53 -2.48
C ALA A 111 -0.24 10.96 -2.79
N ILE A 112 0.29 10.59 -3.95
CA ILE A 112 1.62 10.97 -4.43
C ILE A 112 1.69 12.48 -4.71
N ALA A 113 0.67 13.05 -5.34
CA ALA A 113 0.63 14.48 -5.69
C ALA A 113 0.75 15.38 -4.46
N GLU A 114 0.22 14.96 -3.31
CA GLU A 114 0.32 15.73 -2.06
C GLU A 114 1.74 15.89 -1.50
N THR A 115 2.73 15.19 -2.07
CA THR A 115 4.13 15.26 -1.57
C THR A 115 4.90 16.47 -2.09
N SER A 116 4.54 17.02 -3.25
CA SER A 116 5.22 18.20 -3.82
C SER A 116 4.33 18.99 -4.78
N ASP A 117 4.58 20.30 -4.86
CA ASP A 117 3.86 21.21 -5.77
C ASP A 117 3.99 20.76 -7.25
N VAL A 118 5.17 20.25 -7.64
CA VAL A 118 5.42 19.77 -9.00
C VAL A 118 4.54 18.58 -9.36
N LEU A 119 4.40 17.61 -8.45
CA LEU A 119 3.54 16.44 -8.66
C LEU A 119 2.05 16.81 -8.59
N MET A 120 1.71 17.81 -7.78
CA MET A 120 0.36 18.36 -7.73
C MET A 120 -0.02 19.03 -9.06
N GLU A 121 0.89 19.81 -9.66
CA GLU A 121 0.68 20.42 -10.98
C GLU A 121 0.50 19.34 -12.06
N LYS A 122 1.33 18.30 -12.08
CA LYS A 122 1.20 17.17 -13.00
C LYS A 122 -0.15 16.45 -12.84
N PHE A 123 -0.56 16.21 -11.61
CA PHE A 123 -1.84 15.54 -11.29
C PHE A 123 -3.04 16.34 -11.85
N PHE A 124 -3.06 17.67 -11.66
CA PHE A 124 -4.11 18.52 -12.20
C PHE A 124 -4.05 18.70 -13.72
N ALA A 125 -2.85 18.62 -14.30
CA ALA A 125 -2.66 18.64 -15.75
C ALA A 125 -2.94 17.30 -16.44
N GLU A 126 -3.29 16.26 -15.66
CA GLU A 126 -3.45 14.87 -16.14
C GLU A 126 -2.19 14.33 -16.83
N GLU A 127 -1.00 14.83 -16.42
CA GLU A 127 0.28 14.35 -16.91
C GLU A 127 0.70 13.06 -16.21
N GLU A 128 1.44 12.23 -16.93
CA GLU A 128 1.92 10.95 -16.39
C GLU A 128 2.99 11.19 -15.32
N ILE A 129 2.80 10.60 -14.15
CA ILE A 129 3.81 10.49 -13.09
C ILE A 129 4.66 9.24 -13.38
N THR A 130 5.96 9.42 -13.61
CA THR A 130 6.86 8.30 -13.89
C THR A 130 7.05 7.38 -12.69
N LYS A 131 7.50 6.14 -12.93
CA LYS A 131 7.76 5.18 -11.83
C LYS A 131 8.82 5.68 -10.86
N GLU A 132 9.82 6.37 -11.37
CA GLU A 132 10.91 6.96 -10.58
C GLU A 132 10.38 8.10 -9.69
N GLU A 133 9.59 9.00 -10.24
CA GLU A 133 8.93 10.07 -9.48
C GLU A 133 7.99 9.51 -8.41
N ALA A 134 7.21 8.49 -8.75
CA ALA A 134 6.31 7.84 -7.81
C ALA A 134 7.06 7.14 -6.67
N ALA A 135 8.18 6.48 -6.98
CA ALA A 135 9.00 5.79 -5.97
C ALA A 135 9.68 6.80 -5.02
N GLU A 136 10.21 7.90 -5.55
CA GLU A 136 10.83 8.97 -4.77
C GLU A 136 9.79 9.67 -3.87
N ALA A 137 8.66 10.06 -4.43
CA ALA A 137 7.57 10.69 -3.69
C ALA A 137 7.01 9.78 -2.58
N LEU A 138 6.87 8.49 -2.85
CA LEU A 138 6.45 7.51 -1.85
C LEU A 138 7.47 7.43 -0.71
N HIS A 139 8.77 7.39 -1.02
CA HIS A 139 9.83 7.36 -0.03
C HIS A 139 9.82 8.62 0.86
N GLU A 140 9.81 9.81 0.27
CA GLU A 140 9.76 11.08 0.99
C GLU A 140 8.46 11.25 1.78
N GLY A 141 7.33 10.84 1.19
CA GLY A 141 6.02 10.89 1.82
C GLY A 141 5.90 9.97 3.04
N ILE A 142 6.54 8.80 3.03
CA ILE A 142 6.61 7.91 4.20
C ILE A 142 7.44 8.54 5.32
N ILE A 143 8.60 9.10 4.99
CA ILE A 143 9.50 9.73 5.98
C ILE A 143 8.82 10.93 6.64
N SER A 144 8.18 11.79 5.86
CA SER A 144 7.46 12.97 6.36
C SER A 144 6.14 12.62 7.06
N GLY A 145 5.59 11.43 6.79
CA GLY A 145 4.27 11.01 7.26
C GLY A 145 3.11 11.58 6.45
N SER A 146 3.37 12.22 5.31
CA SER A 146 2.34 12.70 4.37
C SER A 146 1.69 11.55 3.60
N ILE A 147 2.42 10.44 3.36
CA ILE A 147 1.89 9.21 2.78
C ILE A 147 1.90 8.09 3.82
N VAL A 148 0.84 7.30 3.80
CA VAL A 148 0.74 6.03 4.56
C VAL A 148 0.44 4.90 3.59
N PRO A 149 1.46 4.11 3.20
CA PRO A 149 1.29 3.06 2.21
C PRO A 149 0.46 1.91 2.77
N VAL A 150 -0.33 1.29 1.89
CA VAL A 150 -1.13 0.10 2.18
C VAL A 150 -0.57 -1.08 1.41
N TYR A 151 -0.14 -2.08 2.14
CA TYR A 151 0.23 -3.39 1.63
C TYR A 151 -0.84 -4.40 1.99
N SER A 152 -0.96 -5.43 1.18
CA SER A 152 -1.88 -6.54 1.44
C SER A 152 -1.16 -7.88 1.38
N GLY A 153 -1.70 -8.87 2.07
CA GLY A 153 -1.13 -10.20 2.06
C GLY A 153 -1.73 -11.17 3.06
N SER A 154 -0.99 -12.23 3.34
CA SER A 154 -1.30 -13.20 4.39
C SER A 154 -0.03 -13.59 5.12
N VAL A 155 0.01 -13.34 6.42
CA VAL A 155 1.17 -13.70 7.25
C VAL A 155 1.33 -15.22 7.33
N THR A 156 0.22 -15.96 7.40
CA THR A 156 0.23 -17.44 7.46
C THR A 156 0.75 -18.07 6.17
N LYS A 157 0.51 -17.44 5.02
CA LYS A 157 0.99 -17.86 3.70
C LYS A 157 2.25 -17.14 3.26
N LEU A 158 2.78 -16.22 4.06
CA LEU A 158 3.92 -15.34 3.78
C LEU A 158 3.73 -14.46 2.53
N TRP A 159 2.49 -14.26 2.06
CA TRP A 159 2.18 -13.39 0.94
C TRP A 159 2.33 -11.92 1.32
N GLY A 160 3.01 -11.13 0.49
CA GLY A 160 3.18 -9.70 0.69
C GLY A 160 4.13 -9.31 1.84
N VAL A 161 4.49 -10.23 2.74
CA VAL A 161 5.32 -9.95 3.93
C VAL A 161 6.70 -9.42 3.53
N ARG A 162 7.33 -10.03 2.52
CA ARG A 162 8.64 -9.56 2.04
C ARG A 162 8.55 -8.16 1.44
N ALA A 163 7.48 -7.83 0.71
CA ALA A 163 7.28 -6.48 0.17
C ALA A 163 7.17 -5.44 1.30
N LEU A 164 6.39 -5.74 2.35
CA LEU A 164 6.32 -4.91 3.55
C LEU A 164 7.68 -4.73 4.22
N MET A 165 8.44 -5.82 4.43
CA MET A 165 9.77 -5.77 5.06
C MET A 165 10.77 -4.95 4.24
N THR A 166 10.73 -5.07 2.90
CA THR A 166 11.56 -4.28 2.00
C THR A 166 11.20 -2.79 2.11
N SER A 167 9.92 -2.45 2.10
CA SER A 167 9.46 -1.07 2.29
C SER A 167 9.92 -0.48 3.62
N ILE A 168 9.78 -1.24 4.72
CA ILE A 168 10.26 -0.78 6.04
C ILE A 168 11.77 -0.54 6.03
N LYS A 169 12.54 -1.46 5.44
CA LYS A 169 14.00 -1.35 5.38
C LYS A 169 14.46 -0.15 4.54
N ASP A 170 13.83 0.08 3.40
CA ASP A 170 14.32 1.00 2.37
C ASP A 170 13.69 2.41 2.50
N SER A 171 12.47 2.52 3.03
CA SER A 171 11.74 3.79 3.08
C SER A 171 11.53 4.37 4.48
N PHE A 172 11.70 3.58 5.55
CA PHE A 172 11.51 4.12 6.89
C PHE A 172 12.82 4.70 7.46
N PRO A 173 12.73 5.82 8.20
CA PRO A 173 13.91 6.42 8.81
C PRO A 173 14.55 5.48 9.83
N ARG A 174 15.88 5.56 9.95
CA ARG A 174 16.59 4.80 10.98
C ARG A 174 16.17 5.27 12.36
N VAL A 175 15.94 4.31 13.25
CA VAL A 175 15.62 4.60 14.65
C VAL A 175 16.83 5.30 15.29
N THR A 176 16.63 6.54 15.73
CA THR A 176 17.58 7.25 16.58
C THR A 176 17.13 7.11 18.02
N ALA A 177 18.05 6.75 18.91
CA ALA A 177 17.72 6.68 20.34
C ALA A 177 17.20 8.03 20.81
N LYS A 178 16.00 8.06 21.41
CA LYS A 178 15.54 9.24 22.15
C LYS A 178 16.53 9.43 23.31
N LYS A 179 17.24 10.54 23.33
CA LYS A 179 18.04 11.00 24.48
C LYS A 179 17.11 11.41 25.61
#